data_296905b918b88c1c8675a7d56981953d
#
_entry.id   296905b918b88c1c8675a7d56981953d
#
_cell.length_a   1.000
_cell.length_b   1.000
_cell.length_c   1.000
_cell.angle_alpha   90.00
_cell.angle_beta   90.00
_cell.angle_gamma   90.00
#
_symmetry.space_group_name_H-M   'P 1'
#
loop_
_entity.id
_entity.type
_entity.pdbx_description
1 polymer ?
#
loop_
_entity_poly.entity_id
_entity_poly.type
_entity_poly.pdbx_seq_one_letter_code
_entity_poly.pdbx_strand_id
1 'polypeptide(L)'
;MRRRLDISASIVITPELMFLDEPTTGLDPRSRNQVWDIIRTLVAAGTTILLCTQYLEEADQLADGIAVIDRGKVIAEGTPGQLKASVGSATLHVRLLDPGQRDQAAALLQGELGGVTREPDPASLSATCPDADRGAEAVAGLSRSGVGIAAFTLGQPSLDEVFLALTGHATEPGRDERAEPTGQEAGT
;
A
#
# COMPACT_ATOMS: atom_id res chain seq x y z
N MET A 1 4.98 -23.97 2.74
CA MET A 1 5.72 -24.67 3.83
C MET A 1 7.24 -24.47 3.77
N ARG A 2 7.93 -24.47 2.62
CA ARG A 2 9.40 -24.33 2.53
C ARG A 2 9.94 -23.04 3.17
N ARG A 3 9.43 -21.84 2.83
CA ARG A 3 9.96 -20.56 3.36
C ARG A 3 9.88 -20.42 4.89
N ARG A 4 8.88 -20.99 5.56
CA ARG A 4 8.81 -21.03 7.03
C ARG A 4 9.90 -21.93 7.63
N LEU A 5 10.24 -23.02 6.93
CA LEU A 5 11.34 -23.91 7.32
C LEU A 5 12.70 -23.24 7.10
N ASP A 6 12.86 -22.48 6.01
CA ASP A 6 14.09 -21.76 5.69
C ASP A 6 14.37 -20.68 6.74
N ILE A 7 13.35 -19.89 7.11
CA ILE A 7 13.45 -18.92 8.21
C ILE A 7 13.74 -19.64 9.54
N SER A 8 13.03 -20.73 9.86
CA SER A 8 13.25 -21.50 11.08
C SER A 8 14.66 -22.11 11.15
N ALA A 9 15.20 -22.57 10.03
CA ALA A 9 16.56 -23.09 9.95
C ALA A 9 17.63 -22.00 10.16
N SER A 10 17.34 -20.78 9.73
CA SER A 10 18.23 -19.61 9.89
C SER A 10 18.28 -19.07 11.32
N ILE A 11 17.34 -19.49 12.19
CA ILE A 11 17.16 -18.99 13.57
C ILE A 11 17.77 -19.95 14.61
N VAL A 12 18.37 -21.06 14.22
CA VAL A 12 18.99 -22.01 15.17
C VAL A 12 20.06 -21.35 16.05
N ILE A 13 20.70 -20.31 15.55
CA ILE A 13 21.49 -19.34 16.31
C ILE A 13 20.95 -17.96 15.97
N THR A 14 20.53 -17.16 16.96
CA THR A 14 20.05 -15.80 16.72
C THR A 14 21.17 -14.98 16.07
N PRO A 15 21.05 -14.63 14.78
CA PRO A 15 22.11 -13.88 14.08
C PRO A 15 22.06 -12.41 14.48
N GLU A 16 23.21 -11.73 14.43
CA GLU A 16 23.27 -10.27 14.58
C GLU A 16 22.67 -9.56 13.36
N LEU A 17 22.84 -10.14 12.15
CA LEU A 17 22.35 -9.60 10.88
C LEU A 17 21.73 -10.71 10.04
N MET A 18 20.54 -10.43 9.49
CA MET A 18 19.81 -11.35 8.59
C MET A 18 19.40 -10.62 7.31
N PHE A 19 19.57 -11.31 6.18
CA PHE A 19 19.10 -10.84 4.87
C PHE A 19 17.86 -11.64 4.45
N LEU A 20 16.78 -10.94 4.14
CA LEU A 20 15.54 -11.54 3.67
C LEU A 20 15.21 -10.97 2.30
N ASP A 21 15.10 -11.85 1.30
CA ASP A 21 14.74 -11.48 -0.06
C ASP A 21 13.35 -12.02 -0.38
N GLU A 22 12.38 -11.13 -0.56
CA GLU A 22 10.96 -11.40 -0.80
C GLU A 22 10.37 -12.53 0.11
N PRO A 23 10.46 -12.42 1.43
CA PRO A 23 10.15 -13.55 2.33
C PRO A 23 8.68 -13.98 2.29
N THR A 24 7.77 -13.12 1.85
CA THR A 24 6.32 -13.40 1.85
C THR A 24 5.72 -13.63 0.47
N THR A 25 6.52 -13.60 -0.60
CA THR A 25 6.05 -13.81 -1.97
C THR A 25 5.36 -15.17 -2.12
N GLY A 26 4.13 -15.15 -2.69
CA GLY A 26 3.32 -16.35 -2.92
C GLY A 26 2.65 -16.92 -1.66
N LEU A 27 2.65 -16.19 -0.55
CA LEU A 27 1.93 -16.58 0.66
C LEU A 27 0.52 -15.95 0.69
N ASP A 28 -0.41 -16.69 1.27
CA ASP A 28 -1.72 -16.15 1.63
C ASP A 28 -1.61 -15.11 2.76
N PRO A 29 -2.61 -14.21 2.93
CA PRO A 29 -2.53 -13.12 3.91
C PRO A 29 -2.28 -13.60 5.35
N ARG A 30 -2.84 -14.73 5.75
CA ARG A 30 -2.65 -15.29 7.10
C ARG A 30 -1.22 -15.78 7.30
N SER A 31 -0.67 -16.46 6.30
CA SER A 31 0.72 -16.95 6.33
C SER A 31 1.71 -15.78 6.29
N ARG A 32 1.40 -14.71 5.54
CA ARG A 32 2.18 -13.47 5.50
C ARG A 32 2.29 -12.84 6.89
N ASN A 33 1.16 -12.63 7.56
CA ASN A 33 1.16 -12.06 8.92
C ASN A 33 1.98 -12.90 9.92
N GLN A 34 1.95 -14.23 9.80
CA GLN A 34 2.78 -15.10 10.64
C GLN A 34 4.28 -14.91 10.39
N VAL A 35 4.70 -14.70 9.15
CA VAL A 35 6.11 -14.38 8.83
C VAL A 35 6.48 -13.00 9.39
N TRP A 36 5.61 -12.01 9.28
CA TRP A 36 5.83 -10.68 9.87
C TRP A 36 6.00 -10.74 11.39
N ASP A 37 5.20 -11.55 12.08
CA ASP A 37 5.33 -11.72 13.54
C ASP A 37 6.68 -12.38 13.92
N ILE A 38 7.16 -13.33 13.11
CA ILE A 38 8.50 -13.91 13.30
C ILE A 38 9.59 -12.84 13.12
N ILE A 39 9.49 -12.03 12.05
CA ILE A 39 10.44 -10.95 11.78
C ILE A 39 10.46 -9.95 12.94
N ARG A 40 9.31 -9.49 13.42
CA ARG A 40 9.21 -8.59 14.58
C ARG A 40 9.84 -9.21 15.85
N THR A 41 9.64 -10.50 16.07
CA THR A 41 10.23 -11.21 17.21
C THR A 41 11.75 -11.24 17.14
N LEU A 42 12.33 -11.45 15.96
CA LEU A 42 13.77 -11.44 15.74
C LEU A 42 14.37 -10.05 15.96
N VAL A 43 13.73 -9.02 15.42
CA VAL A 43 14.16 -7.62 15.65
C VAL A 43 14.09 -7.27 17.13
N ALA A 44 13.01 -7.66 17.83
CA ALA A 44 12.89 -7.45 19.27
C ALA A 44 13.96 -8.22 20.09
N ALA A 45 14.49 -9.33 19.55
CA ALA A 45 15.59 -10.08 20.14
C ALA A 45 16.99 -9.49 19.80
N GLY A 46 17.06 -8.40 19.03
CA GLY A 46 18.28 -7.67 18.70
C GLY A 46 18.89 -8.01 17.34
N THR A 47 18.22 -8.81 16.49
CA THR A 47 18.67 -9.09 15.13
C THR A 47 18.42 -7.87 14.24
N THR A 48 19.44 -7.41 13.52
CA THR A 48 19.26 -6.44 12.42
C THR A 48 18.82 -7.19 11.17
N ILE A 49 17.78 -6.69 10.50
CA ILE A 49 17.23 -7.32 9.29
C ILE A 49 17.33 -6.37 8.10
N LEU A 50 17.98 -6.82 7.03
CA LEU A 50 17.86 -6.19 5.71
C LEU A 50 16.82 -6.96 4.90
N LEU A 51 15.67 -6.30 4.68
CA LEU A 51 14.54 -6.83 3.94
C LEU A 51 14.50 -6.24 2.53
N CYS A 52 14.54 -7.08 1.50
CA CYS A 52 14.21 -6.70 0.13
C CYS A 52 12.80 -7.19 -0.18
N THR A 53 11.94 -6.29 -0.60
CA THR A 53 10.55 -6.62 -0.94
C THR A 53 10.01 -5.69 -2.03
N GLN A 54 9.11 -6.20 -2.87
CA GLN A 54 8.30 -5.42 -3.79
C GLN A 54 6.93 -5.05 -3.18
N TYR A 55 6.60 -5.60 -2.02
CA TYR A 55 5.34 -5.29 -1.34
C TYR A 55 5.52 -4.11 -0.40
N LEU A 56 4.98 -2.96 -0.82
CA LEU A 56 5.09 -1.70 -0.05
C LEU A 56 4.39 -1.80 1.31
N GLU A 57 3.31 -2.59 1.41
CA GLU A 57 2.65 -2.89 2.69
C GLU A 57 3.61 -3.61 3.66
N GLU A 58 4.44 -4.54 3.18
CA GLU A 58 5.42 -5.24 4.00
C GLU A 58 6.48 -4.28 4.54
N ALA A 59 6.99 -3.40 3.68
CA ALA A 59 7.93 -2.36 4.08
C ALA A 59 7.30 -1.40 5.11
N ASP A 60 6.05 -0.98 4.91
CA ASP A 60 5.32 -0.10 5.82
C ASP A 60 5.12 -0.70 7.22
N GLN A 61 4.90 -2.01 7.28
CA GLN A 61 4.60 -2.73 8.52
C GLN A 61 5.84 -3.15 9.31
N LEU A 62 6.99 -3.30 8.66
CA LEU A 62 8.17 -3.94 9.26
C LEU A 62 9.40 -3.04 9.35
N ALA A 63 9.55 -2.06 8.46
CA ALA A 63 10.79 -1.33 8.34
C ALA A 63 10.86 -0.09 9.24
N ASP A 64 11.98 0.09 9.93
CA ASP A 64 12.33 1.34 10.62
C ASP A 64 12.87 2.38 9.63
N GLY A 65 13.50 1.93 8.54
CA GLY A 65 14.00 2.77 7.46
C GLY A 65 13.85 2.07 6.11
N ILE A 66 13.52 2.82 5.09
CA ILE A 66 13.25 2.35 3.72
C ILE A 66 14.17 3.08 2.76
N ALA A 67 14.80 2.35 1.84
CA ALA A 67 15.43 2.89 0.64
C ALA A 67 14.64 2.42 -0.59
N VAL A 68 14.09 3.37 -1.34
CA VAL A 68 13.34 3.09 -2.59
C VAL A 68 14.31 3.08 -3.75
N ILE A 69 14.33 1.97 -4.49
CA ILE A 69 15.22 1.78 -5.64
C ILE A 69 14.39 1.75 -6.93
N ASP A 70 14.73 2.62 -7.87
CA ASP A 70 14.20 2.58 -9.24
C ASP A 70 15.35 2.67 -10.25
N ARG A 71 15.31 1.83 -11.28
CA ARG A 71 16.30 1.77 -12.37
C ARG A 71 17.75 1.75 -11.87
N GLY A 72 18.01 0.99 -10.79
CA GLY A 72 19.33 0.81 -10.21
C GLY A 72 19.86 1.99 -9.39
N LYS A 73 19.00 2.94 -9.03
CA LYS A 73 19.35 4.10 -8.19
C LYS A 73 18.43 4.19 -6.99
N VAL A 74 18.97 4.62 -5.86
CA VAL A 74 18.17 5.02 -4.71
C VAL A 74 17.54 6.37 -5.05
N ILE A 75 16.20 6.41 -5.09
CA ILE A 75 15.41 7.61 -5.43
C ILE A 75 14.80 8.29 -4.20
N ALA A 76 14.67 7.57 -3.09
CA ALA A 76 14.24 8.11 -1.81
C ALA A 76 14.76 7.24 -0.66
N GLU A 77 14.99 7.84 0.50
CA GLU A 77 15.40 7.16 1.73
C GLU A 77 14.80 7.87 2.94
N GLY A 78 14.34 7.10 3.93
CA GLY A 78 13.78 7.63 5.16
C GLY A 78 12.94 6.60 5.92
N THR A 79 12.37 7.02 7.05
CA THR A 79 11.37 6.21 7.74
C THR A 79 10.06 6.16 6.92
N PRO A 80 9.19 5.14 7.10
CA PRO A 80 7.88 5.11 6.44
C PRO A 80 7.11 6.43 6.60
N GLY A 81 7.10 7.00 7.82
CA GLY A 81 6.44 8.27 8.09
C GLY A 81 7.05 9.47 7.35
N GLN A 82 8.38 9.53 7.25
CA GLN A 82 9.07 10.59 6.49
C GLN A 82 8.78 10.50 4.99
N LEU A 83 8.78 9.28 4.43
CA LEU A 83 8.46 9.08 3.03
C LEU A 83 7.02 9.46 2.73
N LYS A 84 6.06 9.07 3.57
CA LYS A 84 4.66 9.46 3.45
C LYS A 84 4.48 10.98 3.54
N ALA A 85 5.16 11.64 4.48
CA ALA A 85 5.13 13.10 4.63
C ALA A 85 5.76 13.83 3.45
N SER A 86 6.73 13.24 2.73
CA SER A 86 7.42 13.89 1.60
C SER A 86 6.51 14.09 0.38
N VAL A 87 5.47 13.27 0.23
CA VAL A 87 4.50 13.37 -0.87
C VAL A 87 3.36 14.35 -0.54
N GLY A 88 3.29 14.79 0.73
CA GLY A 88 2.60 16.02 1.16
C GLY A 88 1.24 15.74 1.67
N SER A 89 0.20 15.51 1.28
CA SER A 89 -1.17 15.64 1.77
C SER A 89 -1.71 14.34 2.32
N ALA A 90 -2.45 14.41 3.42
CA ALA A 90 -3.28 13.30 3.87
C ALA A 90 -4.29 12.93 2.76
N THR A 91 -4.77 11.70 2.78
CA THR A 91 -5.84 11.25 1.88
C THR A 91 -7.11 11.03 2.70
N LEU A 92 -8.18 11.71 2.29
CA LEU A 92 -9.52 11.48 2.81
C LEU A 92 -10.18 10.38 1.98
N HIS A 93 -10.41 9.21 2.58
CA HIS A 93 -11.22 8.15 2.00
C HIS A 93 -12.65 8.27 2.50
N VAL A 94 -13.61 8.27 1.58
CA VAL A 94 -15.04 8.35 1.89
C VAL A 94 -15.76 7.19 1.24
N ARG A 95 -16.55 6.46 2.02
CA ARG A 95 -17.48 5.45 1.53
C ARG A 95 -18.91 5.94 1.69
N LEU A 96 -19.64 5.95 0.60
CA LEU A 96 -21.02 6.42 0.52
C LEU A 96 -22.01 5.33 0.91
N LEU A 97 -23.15 5.72 1.48
CA LEU A 97 -24.28 4.82 1.69
C LEU A 97 -24.96 4.43 0.38
N ASP A 98 -25.04 5.37 -0.57
CA ASP A 98 -25.65 5.19 -1.89
C ASP A 98 -24.62 5.46 -2.98
N PRO A 99 -24.22 4.43 -3.75
CA PRO A 99 -23.31 4.61 -4.89
C PRO A 99 -23.84 5.59 -5.97
N GLY A 100 -25.16 5.77 -6.06
CA GLY A 100 -25.77 6.73 -6.98
C GLY A 100 -25.43 8.19 -6.68
N GLN A 101 -24.98 8.50 -5.47
CA GLN A 101 -24.56 9.84 -5.07
C GLN A 101 -23.06 10.12 -5.37
N ARG A 102 -22.35 9.17 -6.02
CA ARG A 102 -20.90 9.25 -6.24
C ARG A 102 -20.46 10.50 -7.00
N ASP A 103 -21.18 10.86 -8.07
CA ASP A 103 -20.81 12.01 -8.89
C ASP A 103 -21.06 13.33 -8.16
N GLN A 104 -22.15 13.42 -7.39
CA GLN A 104 -22.42 14.56 -6.52
C GLN A 104 -21.33 14.70 -5.45
N ALA A 105 -20.98 13.61 -4.76
CA ALA A 105 -19.93 13.59 -3.75
C ALA A 105 -18.56 13.97 -4.34
N ALA A 106 -18.21 13.43 -5.49
CA ALA A 106 -16.96 13.76 -6.19
C ALA A 106 -16.88 15.25 -6.56
N ALA A 107 -17.96 15.84 -7.06
CA ALA A 107 -17.99 17.26 -7.40
C ALA A 107 -17.81 18.16 -6.16
N LEU A 108 -18.44 17.82 -5.03
CA LEU A 108 -18.31 18.55 -3.77
C LEU A 108 -16.89 18.46 -3.23
N LEU A 109 -16.33 17.25 -3.15
CA LEU A 109 -14.95 17.03 -2.69
C LEU A 109 -13.94 17.73 -3.60
N GLN A 110 -14.14 17.70 -4.91
CA GLN A 110 -13.28 18.39 -5.88
C GLN A 110 -13.28 19.91 -5.68
N GLY A 111 -14.43 20.48 -5.30
CA GLY A 111 -14.54 21.92 -5.01
C GLY A 111 -13.86 22.34 -3.71
N GLU A 112 -13.86 21.47 -2.69
CA GLU A 112 -13.34 21.78 -1.36
C GLU A 112 -11.86 21.41 -1.17
N LEU A 113 -11.45 20.27 -1.71
CA LEU A 113 -10.11 19.68 -1.48
C LEU A 113 -9.26 19.62 -2.76
N GLY A 114 -9.87 19.41 -3.93
CA GLY A 114 -9.17 19.04 -5.15
C GLY A 114 -8.71 17.57 -5.15
N GLY A 115 -8.07 17.12 -6.23
CA GLY A 115 -7.40 15.83 -6.31
C GLY A 115 -8.29 14.61 -5.99
N VAL A 116 -9.55 14.60 -6.45
CA VAL A 116 -10.49 13.50 -6.18
C VAL A 116 -10.26 12.33 -7.13
N THR A 117 -10.12 11.14 -6.55
CA THR A 117 -9.99 9.87 -7.27
C THR A 117 -11.21 8.99 -7.00
N ARG A 118 -11.76 8.40 -8.08
CA ARG A 118 -12.81 7.39 -7.98
C ARG A 118 -12.17 6.02 -7.80
N GLU A 119 -12.42 5.38 -6.67
CA GLU A 119 -11.89 4.06 -6.39
C GLU A 119 -12.62 2.95 -7.15
N PRO A 120 -12.05 1.72 -7.26
CA PRO A 120 -12.72 0.60 -7.92
C PRO A 120 -14.09 0.25 -7.33
N ASP A 121 -14.28 0.40 -6.01
CA ASP A 121 -15.58 0.28 -5.36
C ASP A 121 -16.46 1.48 -5.76
N PRO A 122 -17.64 1.25 -6.40
CA PRO A 122 -18.54 2.34 -6.82
C PRO A 122 -19.01 3.25 -5.70
N ALA A 123 -18.99 2.79 -4.45
CA ALA A 123 -19.35 3.57 -3.28
C ALA A 123 -18.19 4.37 -2.69
N SER A 124 -16.97 4.20 -3.18
CA SER A 124 -15.76 4.75 -2.55
C SER A 124 -15.11 5.84 -3.40
N LEU A 125 -14.67 6.88 -2.70
CA LEU A 125 -13.93 8.02 -3.23
C LEU A 125 -12.72 8.28 -2.34
N SER A 126 -11.62 8.76 -2.91
CA SER A 126 -10.53 9.35 -2.17
C SER A 126 -10.27 10.77 -2.66
N ALA A 127 -9.82 11.63 -1.75
CA ALA A 127 -9.46 13.01 -2.05
C ALA A 127 -8.18 13.40 -1.32
N THR A 128 -7.29 14.10 -2.00
CA THR A 128 -6.09 14.67 -1.40
C THR A 128 -6.49 15.75 -0.40
N CYS A 129 -6.02 15.65 0.83
CA CYS A 129 -6.41 16.54 1.92
C CYS A 129 -5.17 17.18 2.56
N PRO A 130 -5.07 18.52 2.62
CA PRO A 130 -3.90 19.18 3.19
C PRO A 130 -3.68 18.88 4.68
N ASP A 131 -4.78 18.83 5.45
CA ASP A 131 -4.78 18.62 6.88
C ASP A 131 -6.11 18.02 7.38
N ALA A 132 -6.16 17.68 8.67
CA ALA A 132 -7.32 17.04 9.28
C ALA A 132 -8.55 17.97 9.35
N ASP A 133 -8.34 19.26 9.56
CA ASP A 133 -9.44 20.23 9.68
C ASP A 133 -10.18 20.38 8.35
N ARG A 134 -9.43 20.49 7.24
CA ARG A 134 -9.99 20.52 5.89
C ARG A 134 -10.72 19.22 5.54
N GLY A 135 -10.18 18.07 5.97
CA GLY A 135 -10.86 16.79 5.83
C GLY A 135 -12.20 16.73 6.57
N ALA A 136 -12.23 17.21 7.80
CA ALA A 136 -13.45 17.27 8.60
C ALA A 136 -14.49 18.23 8.00
N GLU A 137 -14.06 19.40 7.48
CA GLU A 137 -14.93 20.35 6.79
C GLU A 137 -15.57 19.74 5.54
N ALA A 138 -14.77 19.01 4.73
CA ALA A 138 -15.25 18.35 3.52
C ALA A 138 -16.29 17.26 3.84
N VAL A 139 -16.06 16.45 4.88
CA VAL A 139 -17.03 15.43 5.35
C VAL A 139 -18.32 16.11 5.82
N ALA A 140 -18.21 17.20 6.58
CA ALA A 140 -19.37 17.97 7.01
C ALA A 140 -20.13 18.62 5.83
N GLY A 141 -19.39 19.05 4.79
CA GLY A 141 -19.93 19.57 3.53
C GLY A 141 -20.77 18.54 2.80
N LEU A 142 -20.27 17.31 2.65
CA LEU A 142 -21.00 16.19 2.07
C LEU A 142 -22.32 15.93 2.83
N SER A 143 -22.26 15.85 4.15
CA SER A 143 -23.43 15.59 5.00
C SER A 143 -24.47 16.71 4.88
N ARG A 144 -24.07 17.98 4.88
CA ARG A 144 -24.97 19.12 4.69
C ARG A 144 -25.65 19.14 3.32
N SER A 145 -24.98 18.58 2.29
CA SER A 145 -25.51 18.47 0.94
C SER A 145 -26.39 17.23 0.71
N GLY A 146 -26.72 16.49 1.78
CA GLY A 146 -27.59 15.33 1.71
C GLY A 146 -26.91 14.06 1.18
N VAL A 147 -25.58 14.05 1.09
CA VAL A 147 -24.80 12.86 0.71
C VAL A 147 -24.67 11.95 1.92
N GLY A 148 -25.15 10.72 1.78
CA GLY A 148 -25.07 9.70 2.84
C GLY A 148 -23.66 9.10 2.92
N ILE A 149 -23.02 9.19 4.10
CA ILE A 149 -21.70 8.66 4.35
C ILE A 149 -21.80 7.40 5.21
N ALA A 150 -21.28 6.26 4.72
CA ALA A 150 -21.21 5.01 5.46
C ALA A 150 -19.98 4.97 6.38
N ALA A 151 -18.86 5.47 5.89
CA ALA A 151 -17.60 5.56 6.63
C ALA A 151 -16.69 6.62 6.00
N PHE A 152 -15.81 7.18 6.79
CA PHE A 152 -14.69 7.96 6.28
C PHE A 152 -13.44 7.70 7.11
N THR A 153 -12.28 7.83 6.48
CA THR A 153 -10.97 7.72 7.13
C THR A 153 -10.07 8.80 6.57
N LEU A 154 -9.44 9.54 7.45
CA LEU A 154 -8.36 10.45 7.08
C LEU A 154 -7.05 9.76 7.42
N GLY A 155 -6.28 9.43 6.42
CA GLY A 155 -5.02 8.70 6.53
C GLY A 155 -3.85 9.49 5.95
N GLN A 156 -2.65 9.14 6.39
CA GLN A 156 -1.44 9.54 5.66
C GLN A 156 -1.44 8.79 4.30
N PRO A 157 -0.77 9.34 3.27
CA PRO A 157 -0.58 8.63 2.02
C PRO A 157 -0.04 7.21 2.26
N SER A 158 -0.43 6.26 1.44
CA SER A 158 0.18 4.93 1.44
C SER A 158 1.59 5.00 0.85
N LEU A 159 2.45 4.02 1.12
CA LEU A 159 3.74 3.94 0.43
C LEU A 159 3.57 3.69 -1.08
N ASP A 160 2.44 3.12 -1.52
CA ASP A 160 2.10 2.98 -2.94
C ASP A 160 1.93 4.35 -3.60
N GLU A 161 1.23 5.28 -2.96
CA GLU A 161 1.08 6.66 -3.43
C GLU A 161 2.43 7.39 -3.45
N VAL A 162 3.28 7.17 -2.44
CA VAL A 162 4.65 7.68 -2.41
C VAL A 162 5.46 7.15 -3.59
N PHE A 163 5.43 5.85 -3.82
CA PHE A 163 6.16 5.22 -4.92
C PHE A 163 5.71 5.76 -6.28
N LEU A 164 4.40 5.86 -6.49
CA LEU A 164 3.82 6.43 -7.72
C LEU A 164 4.23 7.89 -7.93
N ALA A 165 4.21 8.69 -6.90
CA ALA A 165 4.63 10.09 -6.97
C ALA A 165 6.13 10.24 -7.32
N LEU A 166 6.98 9.37 -6.77
CA LEU A 166 8.42 9.40 -6.99
C LEU A 166 8.83 8.83 -8.36
N THR A 167 8.14 7.80 -8.85
CA THR A 167 8.51 7.11 -10.11
C THR A 167 7.79 7.67 -11.33
N GLY A 168 6.66 8.37 -11.13
CA GLY A 168 5.82 8.88 -12.22
C GLY A 168 5.15 7.79 -13.06
N HIS A 169 5.17 6.53 -12.61
CA HIS A 169 4.58 5.38 -13.29
C HIS A 169 3.43 4.82 -12.45
N ALA A 170 2.26 4.62 -13.08
CA ALA A 170 1.22 3.80 -12.50
C ALA A 170 1.75 2.36 -12.36
N THR A 171 1.60 1.77 -11.18
CA THR A 171 1.83 0.33 -10.99
C THR A 171 0.87 -0.41 -11.93
N GLU A 172 1.40 -1.11 -12.93
CA GLU A 172 0.56 -2.03 -13.71
C GLU A 172 0.04 -3.11 -12.75
N PRO A 173 -1.29 -3.35 -12.72
CA PRO A 173 -1.83 -4.48 -11.97
C PRO A 173 -1.22 -5.76 -12.55
N GLY A 174 -0.68 -6.60 -11.68
CA GLY A 174 0.10 -7.79 -12.01
C GLY A 174 -0.45 -8.55 -13.22
N ARG A 175 0.38 -8.68 -14.22
CA ARG A 175 0.13 -9.54 -15.38
C ARG A 175 0.04 -10.98 -14.87
N ASP A 176 -1.16 -11.51 -14.83
CA ASP A 176 -1.39 -12.94 -14.69
C ASP A 176 -0.68 -13.66 -15.85
N GLU A 177 0.46 -14.27 -15.57
CA GLU A 177 1.12 -15.20 -16.49
C GLU A 177 0.28 -16.50 -16.57
N ARG A 178 -0.77 -16.48 -17.37
CA ARG A 178 -1.44 -17.69 -17.88
C ARG A 178 -2.06 -17.44 -19.24
N ALA A 179 -1.26 -17.63 -20.29
CA ALA A 179 -1.75 -18.15 -21.58
C ALA A 179 -0.55 -18.65 -22.38
N GLU A 180 -0.19 -19.89 -22.16
CA GLU A 180 0.53 -20.65 -23.19
C GLU A 180 -0.44 -20.90 -24.37
N PRO A 181 -0.09 -20.55 -25.60
CA PRO A 181 -0.86 -21.00 -26.75
C PRO A 181 -0.50 -22.45 -27.03
N THR A 182 -1.45 -23.33 -26.82
CA THR A 182 -1.45 -24.71 -27.29
C THR A 182 -1.19 -24.72 -28.81
N GLY A 183 -0.05 -25.23 -29.21
CA GLY A 183 0.27 -25.51 -30.60
C GLY A 183 -0.73 -26.52 -31.19
N GLN A 184 -1.37 -26.12 -32.24
CA GLN A 184 -2.14 -26.99 -33.12
C GLN A 184 -1.22 -27.42 -34.26
N GLU A 185 -0.71 -28.66 -34.16
CA GLU A 185 -0.21 -29.37 -35.30
C GLU A 185 -1.38 -29.70 -36.21
N ALA A 186 -1.35 -29.22 -37.44
CA ALA A 186 -2.18 -29.73 -38.51
C ALA A 186 -1.26 -30.51 -39.48
N GLY A 187 -1.39 -31.82 -39.48
CA GLY A 187 -0.82 -32.69 -40.48
C GLY A 187 -1.52 -32.57 -41.83
N THR A 188 -0.79 -32.69 -42.85
CA THR A 188 -1.05 -33.56 -44.04
C THR A 188 0.27 -33.68 -44.82
#